data_f01f6cedb614d23ddb699b06e5575b8e
#
_entry.id   f01f6cedb614d23ddb699b06e5575b8e
#
_cell.length_a   1.000
_cell.length_b   1.000
_cell.length_c   1.000
_cell.angle_alpha   90.00
_cell.angle_beta   90.00
_cell.angle_gamma   90.00
#
_symmetry.space_group_name_H-M   'P 1'
#
loop_
_entity.id
_entity.type
_entity.pdbx_description
1 polymer ?
#
loop_
_entity_poly.entity_id
_entity_poly.type
_entity_poly.pdbx_seq_one_letter_code
_entity_poly.pdbx_strand_id
1 'polypeptide(L)'
;MATTNTADVEATIEQVMRCADTGFDLVRITVQGKREADAAARIREGLFKKGYDIPLCADMHFQPKVALMVADCLEKIRINPGNFADGRKDFEEKIYETEEDYFSERQYLMDAMYPLVERCRDLNRCMRVGTNHGSLSSRVLSFYGDTPRGMVESAIEFADICRSQDYHNFVFSMKASNPLVMVQSYRLLAAEQYRMGWDYPLHLGVTEAGEGEDGRMKSAVGIGTLLADGLGDTIRVSLTEDPEYEFEPCNRLAEIAESRLAINPEAKKKQAAVTSYKDTRDVTSYQRRAGSLPEQQEGDIIDVRGFLHRDGSVFSVVSPEMLSKENVQYLYQELGCKTAVGMPFKDIATSDSIYMSTIPPSSDTDARTALRRLIEVSVGVIVPAAELEKDPLPNAVALLTLEAAIANDGAVSVGLFSEIVYR
;
A
#
# COMPACT_ATOMS: atom_id res chain seq x y z
N MET A 1 0.07 2.51 -16.72
CA MET A 1 0.60 3.89 -16.97
C MET A 1 1.68 3.78 -18.03
N ALA A 2 1.61 4.64 -19.08
CA ALA A 2 2.65 4.63 -20.09
C ALA A 2 4.04 4.84 -19.47
N THR A 3 5.02 4.13 -19.98
CA THR A 3 6.43 4.17 -19.57
C THR A 3 7.30 4.94 -20.55
N THR A 4 6.75 5.28 -21.74
CA THR A 4 7.41 6.08 -22.75
C THR A 4 7.61 7.52 -22.28
N ASN A 5 8.62 8.19 -22.85
CA ASN A 5 8.72 9.65 -22.71
C ASN A 5 7.57 10.29 -23.50
N THR A 6 6.68 11.00 -22.81
CA THR A 6 5.50 11.64 -23.47
C THR A 6 5.89 12.63 -24.57
N ALA A 7 7.08 13.22 -24.51
CA ALA A 7 7.58 14.08 -25.59
C ALA A 7 7.92 13.30 -26.89
N ASP A 8 8.06 11.97 -26.81
CA ASP A 8 8.13 11.09 -27.97
C ASP A 8 6.71 10.65 -28.34
N VAL A 9 6.11 11.41 -29.22
CA VAL A 9 4.70 11.28 -29.61
C VAL A 9 4.41 9.92 -30.24
N GLU A 10 5.25 9.47 -31.19
CA GLU A 10 5.00 8.22 -31.89
C GLU A 10 5.14 7.00 -30.99
N ALA A 11 6.21 6.92 -30.18
CA ALA A 11 6.40 5.84 -29.25
C ALA A 11 5.26 5.78 -28.21
N THR A 12 4.77 6.95 -27.76
CA THR A 12 3.66 7.01 -26.81
C THR A 12 2.34 6.58 -27.46
N ILE A 13 2.05 6.99 -28.71
CA ILE A 13 0.88 6.53 -29.46
C ILE A 13 0.90 5.01 -29.59
N GLU A 14 2.02 4.42 -30.00
CA GLU A 14 2.16 2.98 -30.16
C GLU A 14 1.92 2.23 -28.84
N GLN A 15 2.48 2.71 -27.73
CA GLN A 15 2.25 2.10 -26.43
C GLN A 15 0.80 2.22 -25.96
N VAL A 16 0.16 3.37 -26.17
CA VAL A 16 -1.27 3.56 -25.84
C VAL A 16 -2.15 2.63 -26.67
N MET A 17 -1.84 2.46 -27.96
CA MET A 17 -2.57 1.51 -28.85
C MET A 17 -2.45 0.08 -28.31
N ARG A 18 -1.25 -0.39 -27.95
CA ARG A 18 -1.07 -1.72 -27.33
C ARG A 18 -1.88 -1.88 -26.04
N CYS A 19 -1.90 -0.86 -25.19
CA CYS A 19 -2.74 -0.88 -24.00
C CYS A 19 -4.24 -0.99 -24.37
N ALA A 20 -4.71 -0.20 -25.35
CA ALA A 20 -6.09 -0.25 -25.80
C ALA A 20 -6.48 -1.62 -26.38
N ASP A 21 -5.60 -2.20 -27.20
CA ASP A 21 -5.79 -3.53 -27.80
C ASP A 21 -5.81 -4.65 -26.73
N THR A 22 -5.12 -4.45 -25.60
CA THR A 22 -5.14 -5.38 -24.45
C THR A 22 -6.46 -5.31 -23.68
N GLY A 23 -7.20 -4.18 -23.76
CA GLY A 23 -8.52 -4.01 -23.14
C GLY A 23 -8.58 -3.02 -21.98
N PHE A 24 -7.59 -2.16 -21.81
CA PHE A 24 -7.65 -1.10 -20.80
C PHE A 24 -8.74 -0.07 -21.10
N ASP A 25 -9.42 0.42 -20.07
CA ASP A 25 -10.45 1.46 -20.18
C ASP A 25 -9.86 2.87 -20.23
N LEU A 26 -8.62 3.06 -19.76
CA LEU A 26 -7.97 4.36 -19.68
C LEU A 26 -6.45 4.20 -19.59
N VAL A 27 -5.71 5.03 -20.31
CA VAL A 27 -4.24 5.08 -20.22
C VAL A 27 -3.80 6.41 -19.62
N ARG A 28 -2.82 6.34 -18.71
CA ARG A 28 -2.23 7.52 -18.08
C ARG A 28 -0.85 7.82 -18.66
N ILE A 29 -0.63 9.07 -19.05
CA ILE A 29 0.64 9.61 -19.53
C ILE A 29 1.16 10.68 -18.55
N THR A 30 2.47 10.81 -18.43
CA THR A 30 3.11 11.81 -17.54
C THR A 30 3.28 13.13 -18.28
N VAL A 31 2.87 14.25 -17.65
CA VAL A 31 3.04 15.59 -18.20
C VAL A 31 3.72 16.46 -17.16
N GLN A 32 5.01 16.73 -17.35
CA GLN A 32 5.83 17.48 -16.41
C GLN A 32 5.97 18.96 -16.77
N GLY A 33 5.73 19.32 -18.04
CA GLY A 33 5.90 20.67 -18.51
C GLY A 33 5.19 20.95 -19.83
N LYS A 34 5.44 22.15 -20.36
CA LYS A 34 4.82 22.62 -21.60
C LYS A 34 5.10 21.70 -22.80
N ARG A 35 6.31 21.17 -22.91
CA ARG A 35 6.72 20.28 -24.00
C ARG A 35 5.87 19.00 -24.03
N GLU A 36 5.65 18.39 -22.87
CA GLU A 36 4.81 17.18 -22.75
C GLU A 36 3.33 17.52 -22.93
N ALA A 37 2.87 18.72 -22.54
CA ALA A 37 1.50 19.18 -22.79
C ALA A 37 1.22 19.37 -24.29
N ASP A 38 2.15 20.00 -25.03
CA ASP A 38 2.06 20.12 -26.49
C ASP A 38 2.10 18.73 -27.16
N ALA A 39 2.91 17.81 -26.64
CA ALA A 39 2.95 16.43 -27.12
C ALA A 39 1.64 15.68 -26.82
N ALA A 40 1.02 15.88 -25.66
CA ALA A 40 -0.25 15.25 -25.29
C ALA A 40 -1.38 15.57 -26.27
N ALA A 41 -1.48 16.80 -26.73
CA ALA A 41 -2.43 17.19 -27.77
C ALA A 41 -2.19 16.43 -29.10
N ARG A 42 -0.92 16.30 -29.50
CA ARG A 42 -0.53 15.57 -30.71
C ARG A 42 -0.77 14.05 -30.57
N ILE A 43 -0.52 13.49 -29.38
CA ILE A 43 -0.79 12.09 -29.08
C ILE A 43 -2.31 11.82 -29.21
N ARG A 44 -3.13 12.69 -28.62
CA ARG A 44 -4.58 12.55 -28.70
C ARG A 44 -5.10 12.59 -30.15
N GLU A 45 -4.62 13.57 -30.93
CA GLU A 45 -4.96 13.69 -32.34
C GLU A 45 -4.47 12.48 -33.15
N GLY A 46 -3.25 12.01 -32.88
CA GLY A 46 -2.68 10.84 -33.56
C GLY A 46 -3.44 9.56 -33.29
N LEU A 47 -3.90 9.34 -32.05
CA LEU A 47 -4.76 8.21 -31.68
C LEU A 47 -6.11 8.25 -32.45
N PHE A 48 -6.77 9.40 -32.49
CA PHE A 48 -8.01 9.55 -33.25
C PHE A 48 -7.83 9.27 -34.75
N LYS A 49 -6.74 9.74 -35.35
CA LYS A 49 -6.42 9.44 -36.78
C LYS A 49 -6.20 7.94 -37.03
N LYS A 50 -5.76 7.21 -36.02
CA LYS A 50 -5.57 5.74 -36.08
C LYS A 50 -6.82 4.95 -35.64
N GLY A 51 -7.91 5.62 -35.29
CA GLY A 51 -9.18 5.01 -34.91
C GLY A 51 -9.29 4.60 -33.44
N TYR A 52 -8.40 5.11 -32.56
CA TYR A 52 -8.42 4.85 -31.14
C TYR A 52 -9.03 6.01 -30.35
N ASP A 53 -10.08 5.73 -29.59
CA ASP A 53 -10.80 6.68 -28.75
C ASP A 53 -10.58 6.49 -27.25
N ILE A 54 -9.70 5.56 -26.86
CA ILE A 54 -9.39 5.28 -25.46
C ILE A 54 -9.06 6.58 -24.69
N PRO A 55 -9.72 6.85 -23.55
CA PRO A 55 -9.49 8.07 -22.79
C PRO A 55 -8.06 8.14 -22.24
N LEU A 56 -7.51 9.35 -22.21
CA LEU A 56 -6.20 9.60 -21.64
C LEU A 56 -6.30 10.39 -20.34
N CYS A 57 -5.47 10.01 -19.36
CA CYS A 57 -5.28 10.74 -18.11
C CYS A 57 -3.88 11.38 -18.08
N ALA A 58 -3.82 12.69 -17.94
CA ALA A 58 -2.54 13.36 -17.65
C ALA A 58 -2.18 13.26 -16.18
N ASP A 59 -0.96 12.85 -15.89
CA ASP A 59 -0.38 12.89 -14.55
C ASP A 59 0.43 14.18 -14.39
N MET A 60 -0.17 15.16 -13.70
CA MET A 60 0.36 16.50 -13.57
C MET A 60 1.15 16.68 -12.28
N HIS A 61 2.30 17.34 -12.38
CA HIS A 61 3.15 17.69 -11.26
C HIS A 61 3.55 19.18 -11.33
N PHE A 62 3.43 19.92 -10.22
CA PHE A 62 4.03 21.23 -9.94
C PHE A 62 3.67 22.43 -10.88
N GLN A 63 2.76 22.31 -11.83
CA GLN A 63 2.54 23.38 -12.81
C GLN A 63 1.05 23.62 -13.14
N PRO A 64 0.32 24.44 -12.35
CA PRO A 64 -1.10 24.73 -12.61
C PRO A 64 -1.38 25.26 -14.03
N LYS A 65 -0.49 26.08 -14.60
CA LYS A 65 -0.66 26.62 -15.96
C LYS A 65 -0.58 25.55 -17.05
N VAL A 66 0.25 24.51 -16.83
CA VAL A 66 0.36 23.39 -17.77
C VAL A 66 -0.88 22.51 -17.69
N ALA A 67 -1.46 22.38 -16.49
CA ALA A 67 -2.71 21.64 -16.31
C ALA A 67 -3.87 22.22 -17.12
N LEU A 68 -3.96 23.54 -17.29
CA LEU A 68 -4.95 24.20 -18.15
C LEU A 68 -4.78 23.82 -19.62
N MET A 69 -3.53 23.78 -20.13
CA MET A 69 -3.27 23.34 -21.52
C MET A 69 -3.71 21.90 -21.76
N VAL A 70 -3.48 21.03 -20.78
CA VAL A 70 -3.85 19.60 -20.88
C VAL A 70 -5.35 19.40 -20.76
N ALA A 71 -6.04 20.22 -19.98
CA ALA A 71 -7.50 20.20 -19.90
C ALA A 71 -8.19 20.41 -21.25
N ASP A 72 -7.54 21.15 -22.15
CA ASP A 72 -8.06 21.41 -23.51
C ASP A 72 -8.08 20.15 -24.39
N CYS A 73 -7.18 19.21 -24.16
CA CYS A 73 -6.99 18.09 -25.08
C CYS A 73 -7.22 16.70 -24.48
N LEU A 74 -7.15 16.51 -23.18
CA LEU A 74 -7.32 15.19 -22.55
C LEU A 74 -8.58 15.10 -21.68
N GLU A 75 -9.08 13.88 -21.51
CA GLU A 75 -10.34 13.60 -20.83
C GLU A 75 -10.23 13.65 -19.31
N LYS A 76 -9.04 13.32 -18.78
CA LYS A 76 -8.82 13.23 -17.32
C LYS A 76 -7.50 13.86 -16.92
N ILE A 77 -7.50 14.56 -15.78
CA ILE A 77 -6.31 15.20 -15.23
C ILE A 77 -6.10 14.70 -13.81
N ARG A 78 -4.95 14.14 -13.52
CA ARG A 78 -4.56 13.83 -12.16
C ARG A 78 -3.71 14.95 -11.60
N ILE A 79 -4.12 15.46 -10.47
CA ILE A 79 -3.35 16.39 -9.65
C ILE A 79 -2.90 15.70 -8.35
N ASN A 80 -1.76 16.10 -7.82
CA ASN A 80 -1.31 15.68 -6.50
C ASN A 80 -1.47 16.85 -5.52
N PRO A 81 -2.38 16.76 -4.54
CA PRO A 81 -2.63 17.82 -3.58
C PRO A 81 -1.36 18.36 -2.90
N GLY A 82 -0.44 17.48 -2.57
CA GLY A 82 0.77 17.83 -1.83
C GLY A 82 1.80 18.65 -2.61
N ASN A 83 1.67 18.76 -3.93
CA ASN A 83 2.64 19.46 -4.76
C ASN A 83 2.03 20.27 -5.92
N PHE A 84 0.73 20.48 -5.92
CA PHE A 84 0.06 21.19 -7.00
C PHE A 84 0.32 22.70 -6.96
N ALA A 85 0.14 23.33 -5.81
CA ALA A 85 0.36 24.76 -5.62
C ALA A 85 1.60 25.04 -4.77
N ASP A 86 1.81 24.26 -3.73
CA ASP A 86 2.91 24.38 -2.78
C ASP A 86 4.21 23.75 -3.31
N GLY A 87 4.34 23.62 -4.64
CA GLY A 87 5.47 22.92 -5.24
C GLY A 87 6.75 23.21 -4.47
N ARG A 88 7.27 22.19 -3.75
CA ARG A 88 8.53 22.25 -3.02
C ARG A 88 9.66 22.62 -4.01
N LYS A 89 9.76 23.90 -4.32
CA LYS A 89 10.85 24.42 -5.12
C LYS A 89 12.15 24.43 -4.33
N ASP A 90 12.01 24.53 -3.02
CA ASP A 90 13.10 24.48 -2.06
C ASP A 90 12.73 23.43 -1.01
N PHE A 91 13.66 22.51 -0.73
CA PHE A 91 13.50 21.44 0.26
C PHE A 91 13.55 21.97 1.71
N GLU A 92 13.20 23.23 1.94
CA GLU A 92 13.07 23.80 3.27
C GLU A 92 11.76 23.32 3.91
N GLU A 93 11.88 22.67 5.06
CA GLU A 93 10.74 22.27 5.88
C GLU A 93 10.11 23.54 6.48
N LYS A 94 9.02 24.02 5.90
CA LYS A 94 8.22 25.09 6.48
C LYS A 94 7.27 24.47 7.52
N ILE A 95 7.43 24.88 8.77
CA ILE A 95 6.55 24.47 9.85
C ILE A 95 5.47 25.53 10.02
N TYR A 96 4.22 25.10 10.05
CA TYR A 96 3.06 25.94 10.29
C TYR A 96 2.62 25.72 11.73
N GLU A 97 2.68 26.75 12.57
CA GLU A 97 2.39 26.67 14.00
C GLU A 97 1.00 27.17 14.36
N THR A 98 0.41 28.02 13.51
CA THR A 98 -0.88 28.65 13.79
C THR A 98 -1.95 28.27 12.77
N GLU A 99 -3.21 28.28 13.21
CA GLU A 99 -4.37 28.11 12.31
C GLU A 99 -4.44 29.22 11.26
N GLU A 100 -4.02 30.45 11.60
CA GLU A 100 -4.03 31.56 10.67
C GLU A 100 -3.09 31.34 9.49
N ASP A 101 -1.88 30.82 9.75
CA ASP A 101 -0.92 30.43 8.71
C ASP A 101 -1.49 29.31 7.83
N TYR A 102 -2.15 28.34 8.45
CA TYR A 102 -2.80 27.23 7.74
C TYR A 102 -3.87 27.74 6.77
N PHE A 103 -4.76 28.64 7.22
CA PHE A 103 -5.84 29.14 6.40
C PHE A 103 -5.38 30.12 5.30
N SER A 104 -4.33 30.89 5.54
CA SER A 104 -3.77 31.78 4.52
C SER A 104 -3.21 31.02 3.33
N GLU A 105 -2.46 29.95 3.58
CA GLU A 105 -1.94 29.07 2.53
C GLU A 105 -3.05 28.28 1.82
N ARG A 106 -4.11 27.91 2.54
CA ARG A 106 -5.29 27.29 1.93
C ARG A 106 -5.96 28.24 0.92
N GLN A 107 -6.03 29.54 1.21
CA GLN A 107 -6.55 30.52 0.27
C GLN A 107 -5.70 30.61 -1.00
N TYR A 108 -4.38 30.61 -0.86
CA TYR A 108 -3.45 30.56 -2.01
C TYR A 108 -3.69 29.31 -2.87
N LEU A 109 -3.87 28.16 -2.24
CA LEU A 109 -4.20 26.92 -2.94
C LEU A 109 -5.51 27.04 -3.72
N MET A 110 -6.57 27.60 -3.11
CA MET A 110 -7.84 27.85 -3.76
C MET A 110 -7.70 28.70 -5.01
N ASP A 111 -7.00 29.82 -4.91
CA ASP A 111 -6.77 30.75 -6.02
C ASP A 111 -5.99 30.09 -7.17
N ALA A 112 -5.02 29.23 -6.85
CA ALA A 112 -4.26 28.49 -7.85
C ALA A 112 -5.10 27.39 -8.54
N MET A 113 -6.08 26.84 -7.85
CA MET A 113 -6.88 25.70 -8.35
C MET A 113 -8.12 26.12 -9.12
N TYR A 114 -8.74 27.26 -8.78
CA TYR A 114 -9.98 27.72 -9.38
C TYR A 114 -9.97 27.76 -10.91
N PRO A 115 -8.92 28.28 -11.61
CA PRO A 115 -8.92 28.29 -13.06
C PRO A 115 -8.97 26.90 -13.68
N LEU A 116 -8.32 25.92 -13.04
CA LEU A 116 -8.34 24.53 -13.52
C LEU A 116 -9.71 23.88 -13.29
N VAL A 117 -10.31 24.10 -12.12
CA VAL A 117 -11.65 23.57 -11.81
C VAL A 117 -12.69 24.12 -12.77
N GLU A 118 -12.68 25.43 -13.01
CA GLU A 118 -13.56 26.09 -13.99
C GLU A 118 -13.36 25.49 -15.38
N ARG A 119 -12.11 25.35 -15.83
CA ARG A 119 -11.82 24.77 -17.15
C ARG A 119 -12.26 23.32 -17.27
N CYS A 120 -12.05 22.51 -16.24
CA CYS A 120 -12.50 21.12 -16.21
C CYS A 120 -14.04 21.02 -16.23
N ARG A 121 -14.74 21.88 -15.49
CA ARG A 121 -16.19 21.96 -15.50
C ARG A 121 -16.73 22.32 -16.88
N ASP A 122 -16.20 23.39 -17.48
CA ASP A 122 -16.68 23.90 -18.78
C ASP A 122 -16.46 22.91 -19.93
N LEU A 123 -15.36 22.15 -19.87
CA LEU A 123 -15.01 21.12 -20.86
C LEU A 123 -15.50 19.71 -20.49
N ASN A 124 -16.21 19.57 -19.37
CA ASN A 124 -16.63 18.26 -18.83
C ASN A 124 -15.47 17.27 -18.67
N ARG A 125 -14.33 17.74 -18.18
CA ARG A 125 -13.17 16.89 -17.91
C ARG A 125 -13.30 16.27 -16.52
N CYS A 126 -12.75 15.07 -16.34
CA CYS A 126 -12.67 14.42 -15.04
C CYS A 126 -11.38 14.81 -14.34
N MET A 127 -11.44 15.10 -13.03
CA MET A 127 -10.25 15.33 -12.21
C MET A 127 -10.01 14.13 -11.29
N ARG A 128 -8.76 13.72 -11.11
CA ARG A 128 -8.38 12.80 -10.05
C ARG A 128 -7.56 13.53 -9.00
N VAL A 129 -8.14 13.66 -7.81
CA VAL A 129 -7.46 14.13 -6.60
C VAL A 129 -6.61 12.99 -6.08
N GLY A 130 -5.32 13.02 -6.42
CA GLY A 130 -4.40 11.90 -6.26
C GLY A 130 -3.41 12.12 -5.14
N THR A 131 -3.81 11.90 -3.89
CA THR A 131 -2.96 12.02 -2.71
C THR A 131 -2.00 10.84 -2.60
N ASN A 132 -0.75 11.11 -2.29
CA ASN A 132 0.28 10.11 -2.04
C ASN A 132 0.87 10.30 -0.64
N HIS A 133 0.99 9.21 0.11
CA HIS A 133 1.80 9.15 1.32
C HIS A 133 3.25 9.52 1.00
N GLY A 134 3.90 10.29 1.86
CA GLY A 134 5.24 10.83 1.61
C GLY A 134 5.29 12.09 0.72
N SER A 135 4.14 12.55 0.20
CA SER A 135 4.03 13.70 -0.70
C SER A 135 2.93 14.67 -0.27
N LEU A 136 2.69 14.81 1.01
CA LEU A 136 1.74 15.79 1.55
C LEU A 136 2.37 17.18 1.57
N SER A 137 1.54 18.23 1.54
CA SER A 137 2.03 19.61 1.70
C SER A 137 2.59 19.84 3.09
N SER A 138 3.54 20.75 3.22
CA SER A 138 4.16 21.08 4.52
C SER A 138 3.13 21.52 5.55
N ARG A 139 2.07 22.20 5.13
CA ARG A 139 0.94 22.60 5.95
C ARG A 139 0.20 21.39 6.55
N VAL A 140 -0.17 20.42 5.71
CA VAL A 140 -0.86 19.21 6.16
C VAL A 140 0.07 18.37 7.05
N LEU A 141 1.36 18.27 6.71
CA LEU A 141 2.35 17.58 7.53
C LEU A 141 2.49 18.18 8.92
N SER A 142 2.47 19.51 9.04
CA SER A 142 2.60 20.21 10.33
C SER A 142 1.44 19.92 11.28
N PHE A 143 0.22 19.79 10.76
CA PHE A 143 -1.00 19.62 11.60
C PHE A 143 -1.43 18.17 11.75
N TYR A 144 -1.25 17.34 10.74
CA TYR A 144 -1.78 15.97 10.71
C TYR A 144 -0.70 14.89 10.57
N GLY A 145 0.55 15.29 10.29
CA GLY A 145 1.65 14.36 10.00
C GLY A 145 1.47 13.62 8.68
N ASP A 146 2.46 12.79 8.32
CA ASP A 146 2.38 11.88 7.18
C ASP A 146 1.62 10.60 7.59
N THR A 147 0.32 10.75 7.76
CA THR A 147 -0.59 9.74 8.31
C THR A 147 -1.79 9.53 7.39
N PRO A 148 -2.57 8.43 7.57
CA PRO A 148 -3.84 8.26 6.89
C PRO A 148 -4.79 9.45 7.07
N ARG A 149 -4.80 10.08 8.26
CA ARG A 149 -5.60 11.28 8.50
C ARG A 149 -5.11 12.46 7.68
N GLY A 150 -3.80 12.73 7.64
CA GLY A 150 -3.22 13.78 6.81
C GLY A 150 -3.53 13.60 5.32
N MET A 151 -3.49 12.36 4.83
CA MET A 151 -3.88 12.05 3.45
C MET A 151 -5.34 12.40 3.18
N VAL A 152 -6.25 12.06 4.10
CA VAL A 152 -7.69 12.32 3.96
C VAL A 152 -7.98 13.83 4.01
N GLU A 153 -7.41 14.56 4.96
CA GLU A 153 -7.57 16.02 5.06
C GLU A 153 -7.08 16.72 3.78
N SER A 154 -5.91 16.32 3.27
CA SER A 154 -5.38 16.84 2.02
C SER A 154 -6.33 16.64 0.83
N ALA A 155 -7.00 15.49 0.76
CA ALA A 155 -7.95 15.19 -0.32
C ALA A 155 -9.28 15.95 -0.16
N ILE A 156 -9.80 16.04 1.06
CA ILE A 156 -11.06 16.76 1.37
C ILE A 156 -10.92 18.24 1.03
N GLU A 157 -9.79 18.88 1.35
CA GLU A 157 -9.57 20.27 0.97
C GLU A 157 -9.71 20.51 -0.53
N PHE A 158 -9.15 19.63 -1.36
CA PHE A 158 -9.28 19.75 -2.80
C PHE A 158 -10.70 19.47 -3.29
N ALA A 159 -11.40 18.53 -2.65
CA ALA A 159 -12.81 18.29 -2.94
C ALA A 159 -13.70 19.49 -2.57
N ASP A 160 -13.47 20.13 -1.44
CA ASP A 160 -14.17 21.35 -1.03
C ASP A 160 -13.98 22.47 -2.05
N ILE A 161 -12.77 22.65 -2.59
CA ILE A 161 -12.49 23.62 -3.65
C ILE A 161 -13.31 23.28 -4.91
N CYS A 162 -13.30 22.02 -5.34
CA CYS A 162 -14.11 21.57 -6.47
C CYS A 162 -15.60 21.85 -6.25
N ARG A 163 -16.12 21.45 -5.10
CA ARG A 163 -17.54 21.63 -4.72
C ARG A 163 -17.95 23.10 -4.62
N SER A 164 -17.06 23.98 -4.13
CA SER A 164 -17.32 25.40 -4.04
C SER A 164 -17.56 26.05 -5.42
N GLN A 165 -17.12 25.40 -6.49
CA GLN A 165 -17.30 25.79 -7.89
C GLN A 165 -18.38 24.96 -8.61
N ASP A 166 -19.23 24.24 -7.87
CA ASP A 166 -20.25 23.32 -8.42
C ASP A 166 -19.66 22.31 -9.42
N TYR A 167 -18.44 21.83 -9.12
CA TYR A 167 -17.76 20.84 -9.93
C TYR A 167 -17.67 19.52 -9.16
N HIS A 168 -18.31 18.47 -9.72
CA HIS A 168 -18.46 17.16 -9.08
C HIS A 168 -17.85 16.01 -9.89
N ASN A 169 -17.29 16.29 -11.07
CA ASN A 169 -16.68 15.25 -11.93
C ASN A 169 -15.24 14.96 -11.49
N PHE A 170 -15.08 14.45 -10.27
CA PHE A 170 -13.77 14.06 -9.76
C PHE A 170 -13.79 12.72 -9.02
N VAL A 171 -12.61 12.12 -8.88
CA VAL A 171 -12.38 10.84 -8.24
C VAL A 171 -11.19 10.96 -7.27
N PHE A 172 -11.27 10.30 -6.13
CA PHE A 172 -10.18 10.25 -5.16
C PHE A 172 -9.21 9.09 -5.41
N SER A 173 -7.96 9.29 -5.04
CA SER A 173 -7.01 8.18 -4.83
C SER A 173 -6.06 8.47 -3.68
N MET A 174 -5.91 7.47 -2.79
CA MET A 174 -5.07 7.49 -1.59
C MET A 174 -3.94 6.47 -1.74
N LYS A 175 -2.86 6.84 -2.38
CA LYS A 175 -1.80 5.89 -2.69
C LYS A 175 -0.70 5.92 -1.65
N ALA A 176 -0.24 4.73 -1.28
CA ALA A 176 0.93 4.52 -0.46
C ALA A 176 1.71 3.30 -0.97
N SER A 177 3.00 3.24 -0.68
CA SER A 177 3.84 2.06 -0.95
C SER A 177 3.58 0.94 0.07
N ASN A 178 3.10 1.30 1.27
CA ASN A 178 2.64 0.35 2.27
C ASN A 178 1.15 0.06 2.09
N PRO A 179 0.76 -1.20 1.78
CA PRO A 179 -0.65 -1.57 1.57
C PRO A 179 -1.54 -1.29 2.78
N LEU A 180 -1.03 -1.41 4.01
CA LEU A 180 -1.83 -1.15 5.23
C LEU A 180 -2.18 0.33 5.36
N VAL A 181 -1.21 1.22 5.14
CA VAL A 181 -1.46 2.68 5.13
C VAL A 181 -2.47 3.04 4.06
N MET A 182 -2.33 2.46 2.87
CA MET A 182 -3.28 2.64 1.77
C MET A 182 -4.69 2.22 2.18
N VAL A 183 -4.87 1.01 2.70
CA VAL A 183 -6.18 0.48 3.11
C VAL A 183 -6.81 1.35 4.20
N GLN A 184 -6.04 1.74 5.21
CA GLN A 184 -6.51 2.61 6.29
C GLN A 184 -6.97 3.98 5.76
N SER A 185 -6.20 4.57 4.84
CA SER A 185 -6.53 5.87 4.24
C SER A 185 -7.83 5.83 3.44
N TYR A 186 -8.06 4.79 2.65
CA TYR A 186 -9.31 4.65 1.91
C TYR A 186 -10.51 4.36 2.82
N ARG A 187 -10.36 3.51 3.84
CA ARG A 187 -11.41 3.25 4.82
C ARG A 187 -11.80 4.52 5.57
N LEU A 188 -10.79 5.31 5.98
CA LEU A 188 -11.04 6.58 6.66
C LEU A 188 -11.71 7.59 5.70
N LEU A 189 -11.26 7.70 4.45
CA LEU A 189 -11.89 8.57 3.46
C LEU A 189 -13.33 8.16 3.19
N ALA A 190 -13.61 6.87 3.05
CA ALA A 190 -14.98 6.38 2.86
C ALA A 190 -15.86 6.73 4.06
N ALA A 191 -15.38 6.56 5.29
CA ALA A 191 -16.11 6.95 6.51
C ALA A 191 -16.41 8.45 6.55
N GLU A 192 -15.44 9.29 6.17
CA GLU A 192 -15.64 10.74 6.09
C GLU A 192 -16.62 11.12 4.98
N GLN A 193 -16.57 10.48 3.81
CA GLN A 193 -17.54 10.69 2.75
C GLN A 193 -18.97 10.35 3.24
N TYR A 194 -19.17 9.21 3.91
CA TYR A 194 -20.44 8.86 4.52
C TYR A 194 -20.91 9.91 5.51
N ARG A 195 -20.04 10.41 6.39
CA ARG A 195 -20.35 11.45 7.37
C ARG A 195 -20.78 12.77 6.71
N MET A 196 -20.19 13.10 5.57
CA MET A 196 -20.47 14.32 4.80
C MET A 196 -21.61 14.15 3.79
N GLY A 197 -22.18 12.96 3.63
CA GLY A 197 -23.18 12.65 2.61
C GLY A 197 -22.61 12.68 1.19
N TRP A 198 -21.34 12.31 1.02
CA TRP A 198 -20.65 12.24 -0.28
C TRP A 198 -20.53 10.80 -0.74
N ASP A 199 -20.42 10.63 -2.08
CA ASP A 199 -20.31 9.33 -2.75
C ASP A 199 -19.33 9.36 -3.94
N TYR A 200 -18.29 10.20 -3.86
CA TYR A 200 -17.31 10.32 -4.94
C TYR A 200 -16.53 9.01 -5.15
N PRO A 201 -16.29 8.64 -6.42
CA PRO A 201 -15.60 7.40 -6.77
C PRO A 201 -14.16 7.33 -6.23
N LEU A 202 -13.70 6.09 -6.02
CA LEU A 202 -12.38 5.79 -5.50
C LEU A 202 -11.54 5.06 -6.57
N HIS A 203 -10.35 5.56 -6.86
CA HIS A 203 -9.37 4.92 -7.72
C HIS A 203 -8.28 4.26 -6.87
N LEU A 204 -8.29 2.92 -6.81
CA LEU A 204 -7.37 2.16 -5.96
C LEU A 204 -6.02 1.90 -6.65
N GLY A 205 -4.97 1.82 -5.85
CA GLY A 205 -3.64 1.41 -6.32
C GLY A 205 -2.57 1.57 -5.26
N VAL A 206 -1.65 0.61 -5.23
CA VAL A 206 -0.42 0.69 -4.44
C VAL A 206 0.66 1.34 -5.30
N THR A 207 1.43 2.28 -4.77
CA THR A 207 2.60 2.87 -5.45
C THR A 207 3.86 2.10 -5.11
N GLU A 208 4.81 2.07 -6.06
CA GLU A 208 6.10 1.43 -5.83
C GLU A 208 5.94 0.00 -5.30
N ALA A 209 5.01 -0.75 -5.90
CA ALA A 209 4.66 -2.07 -5.41
C ALA A 209 5.80 -3.09 -5.56
N GLY A 210 6.74 -2.84 -6.48
CA GLY A 210 7.89 -3.69 -6.72
C GLY A 210 7.84 -4.40 -8.06
N GLU A 211 8.75 -5.34 -8.25
CA GLU A 211 8.91 -6.10 -9.49
C GLU A 211 8.08 -7.39 -9.47
N GLY A 212 7.71 -7.85 -10.64
CA GLY A 212 7.15 -9.17 -10.87
C GLY A 212 6.04 -9.56 -9.90
N GLU A 213 6.21 -10.68 -9.23
CA GLU A 213 5.22 -11.23 -8.31
C GLU A 213 5.05 -10.40 -7.03
N ASP A 214 6.10 -9.79 -6.50
CA ASP A 214 6.02 -8.93 -5.32
C ASP A 214 5.07 -7.75 -5.55
N GLY A 215 5.19 -7.11 -6.71
CA GLY A 215 4.29 -6.03 -7.12
C GLY A 215 2.85 -6.47 -7.25
N ARG A 216 2.61 -7.66 -7.82
CA ARG A 216 1.29 -8.28 -7.92
C ARG A 216 0.72 -8.60 -6.54
N MET A 217 1.52 -9.20 -5.65
CA MET A 217 1.09 -9.56 -4.30
C MET A 217 0.77 -8.33 -3.44
N LYS A 218 1.62 -7.31 -3.43
CA LYS A 218 1.33 -6.05 -2.70
C LYS A 218 0.07 -5.38 -3.23
N SER A 219 -0.12 -5.35 -4.54
CA SER A 219 -1.32 -4.81 -5.17
C SER A 219 -2.55 -5.64 -4.81
N ALA A 220 -2.45 -6.97 -4.80
CA ALA A 220 -3.53 -7.85 -4.39
C ALA A 220 -3.93 -7.65 -2.92
N VAL A 221 -2.96 -7.49 -2.02
CA VAL A 221 -3.24 -7.19 -0.60
C VAL A 221 -3.93 -5.84 -0.46
N GLY A 222 -3.38 -4.76 -1.04
CA GLY A 222 -3.95 -3.42 -0.88
C GLY A 222 -5.30 -3.25 -1.59
N ILE A 223 -5.34 -3.54 -2.89
CA ILE A 223 -6.55 -3.38 -3.71
C ILE A 223 -7.60 -4.43 -3.34
N GLY A 224 -7.21 -5.71 -3.24
CA GLY A 224 -8.12 -6.80 -2.94
C GLY A 224 -8.81 -6.66 -1.59
N THR A 225 -8.13 -6.14 -0.57
CA THR A 225 -8.75 -5.85 0.74
C THR A 225 -9.86 -4.83 0.62
N LEU A 226 -9.63 -3.72 -0.10
CA LEU A 226 -10.63 -2.67 -0.28
C LEU A 226 -11.82 -3.14 -1.15
N LEU A 227 -11.54 -3.87 -2.22
CA LEU A 227 -12.59 -4.47 -3.03
C LEU A 227 -13.44 -5.47 -2.21
N ALA A 228 -12.84 -6.22 -1.28
CA ALA A 228 -13.57 -7.10 -0.36
C ALA A 228 -14.44 -6.31 0.63
N ASP A 229 -14.07 -5.07 0.97
CA ASP A 229 -14.91 -4.14 1.76
C ASP A 229 -16.04 -3.51 0.92
N GLY A 230 -16.05 -3.70 -0.40
CA GLY A 230 -16.97 -3.02 -1.33
C GLY A 230 -16.54 -1.61 -1.70
N LEU A 231 -15.27 -1.29 -1.51
CA LEU A 231 -14.68 0.02 -1.83
C LEU A 231 -13.83 -0.08 -3.09
N GLY A 232 -14.02 0.86 -4.03
CA GLY A 232 -13.23 0.99 -5.25
C GLY A 232 -14.05 0.89 -6.51
N ASP A 233 -13.85 1.86 -7.42
CA ASP A 233 -14.58 2.00 -8.68
C ASP A 233 -13.67 1.81 -9.88
N THR A 234 -12.39 2.17 -9.74
CA THR A 234 -11.34 1.89 -10.71
C THR A 234 -10.07 1.44 -9.98
N ILE A 235 -9.27 0.61 -10.63
CA ILE A 235 -8.05 0.07 -10.04
C ILE A 235 -6.85 0.21 -10.98
N ARG A 236 -5.64 0.23 -10.40
CA ARG A 236 -4.40 0.09 -11.12
C ARG A 236 -3.40 -0.75 -10.31
N VAL A 237 -3.00 -1.87 -10.86
CA VAL A 237 -1.79 -2.57 -10.43
C VAL A 237 -0.58 -1.82 -10.99
N SER A 238 0.46 -1.60 -10.19
CA SER A 238 1.67 -0.89 -10.60
C SER A 238 2.84 -1.87 -10.61
N LEU A 239 3.38 -2.11 -11.78
CA LEU A 239 4.52 -2.99 -12.02
C LEU A 239 5.68 -2.21 -12.65
N THR A 240 6.89 -2.78 -12.60
CA THR A 240 8.08 -2.28 -13.34
C THR A 240 8.16 -2.84 -14.76
N GLU A 241 7.21 -3.71 -15.12
CA GLU A 241 7.04 -4.31 -16.44
C GLU A 241 6.37 -3.34 -17.43
N ASP A 242 6.29 -3.72 -18.71
CA ASP A 242 5.54 -2.95 -19.70
C ASP A 242 4.06 -2.84 -19.27
N PRO A 243 3.40 -1.70 -19.52
CA PRO A 243 2.06 -1.42 -18.98
C PRO A 243 0.99 -2.44 -19.41
N GLU A 244 1.18 -3.12 -20.52
CA GLU A 244 0.27 -4.17 -21.00
C GLU A 244 0.14 -5.32 -20.00
N TYR A 245 1.19 -5.63 -19.25
CA TYR A 245 1.19 -6.67 -18.20
C TYR A 245 0.45 -6.26 -16.92
N GLU A 246 0.08 -5.00 -16.75
CA GLU A 246 -0.76 -4.53 -15.64
C GLU A 246 -2.24 -4.97 -15.82
N PHE A 247 -2.68 -5.33 -17.03
CA PHE A 247 -4.08 -5.63 -17.33
C PHE A 247 -4.60 -6.91 -16.66
N GLU A 248 -3.92 -8.03 -16.89
CA GLU A 248 -4.35 -9.34 -16.37
C GLU A 248 -4.52 -9.35 -14.83
N PRO A 249 -3.54 -8.89 -14.03
CA PRO A 249 -3.73 -8.85 -12.59
C PRO A 249 -4.83 -7.88 -12.12
N CYS A 250 -5.06 -6.76 -12.84
CA CYS A 250 -6.19 -5.88 -12.57
C CYS A 250 -7.52 -6.59 -12.80
N ASN A 251 -7.69 -7.20 -13.98
CA ASN A 251 -8.92 -7.88 -14.36
C ASN A 251 -9.23 -9.03 -13.41
N ARG A 252 -8.21 -9.83 -13.06
CA ARG A 252 -8.36 -10.95 -12.12
C ARG A 252 -8.78 -10.48 -10.72
N LEU A 253 -8.25 -9.35 -10.23
CA LEU A 253 -8.67 -8.79 -8.95
C LEU A 253 -10.14 -8.33 -8.98
N ALA A 254 -10.57 -7.70 -10.07
CA ALA A 254 -11.96 -7.29 -10.26
C ALA A 254 -12.89 -8.50 -10.31
N GLU A 255 -12.57 -9.54 -11.09
CA GLU A 255 -13.34 -10.79 -11.18
C GLU A 255 -13.48 -11.50 -9.81
N ILE A 256 -12.40 -11.58 -9.04
CA ILE A 256 -12.42 -12.16 -7.70
C ILE A 256 -13.36 -11.36 -6.78
N ALA A 257 -13.30 -10.03 -6.83
CA ALA A 257 -14.16 -9.18 -6.03
C ALA A 257 -15.63 -9.33 -6.41
N GLU A 258 -15.95 -9.28 -7.70
CA GLU A 258 -17.31 -9.46 -8.22
C GLU A 258 -17.86 -10.84 -7.86
N SER A 259 -17.05 -11.90 -8.00
CA SER A 259 -17.47 -13.27 -7.62
C SER A 259 -17.79 -13.36 -6.13
N ARG A 260 -17.02 -12.69 -5.26
CA ARG A 260 -17.28 -12.65 -3.82
C ARG A 260 -18.54 -11.86 -3.47
N LEU A 261 -18.79 -10.74 -4.13
CA LEU A 261 -20.00 -9.94 -3.95
C LEU A 261 -21.26 -10.72 -4.40
N ALA A 262 -21.11 -11.58 -5.41
CA ALA A 262 -22.17 -12.49 -5.86
C ALA A 262 -22.39 -13.70 -4.95
N ILE A 263 -21.42 -14.03 -4.08
CA ILE A 263 -21.49 -15.20 -3.20
C ILE A 263 -22.42 -14.94 -2.00
N ASN A 264 -23.57 -15.58 -2.07
CA ASN A 264 -24.37 -16.15 -0.98
C ASN A 264 -24.84 -15.20 0.14
N PRO A 265 -26.17 -14.89 0.19
CA PRO A 265 -26.80 -14.19 1.30
C PRO A 265 -26.54 -14.81 2.69
N GLU A 266 -26.25 -16.10 2.77
CA GLU A 266 -25.89 -16.78 4.01
C GLU A 266 -24.48 -16.48 4.50
N ALA A 267 -23.51 -16.23 3.60
CA ALA A 267 -22.19 -15.76 3.97
C ALA A 267 -22.25 -14.34 4.55
N LYS A 268 -23.13 -13.48 4.04
CA LYS A 268 -23.41 -12.16 4.64
C LYS A 268 -23.98 -12.27 6.06
N LYS A 269 -24.82 -13.28 6.35
CA LYS A 269 -25.34 -13.52 7.70
C LYS A 269 -24.25 -14.03 8.65
N LYS A 270 -23.34 -14.89 8.18
CA LYS A 270 -22.17 -15.34 8.99
C LYS A 270 -21.17 -14.22 9.23
N GLN A 271 -20.95 -13.35 8.24
CA GLN A 271 -20.09 -12.17 8.38
C GLN A 271 -20.70 -11.15 9.36
N ALA A 272 -22.01 -11.00 9.38
CA ALA A 272 -22.71 -10.17 10.36
C ALA A 272 -22.61 -10.73 11.80
N ALA A 273 -22.35 -12.03 11.99
CA ALA A 273 -22.13 -12.61 13.32
C ALA A 273 -20.75 -12.27 13.91
N VAL A 274 -19.80 -11.79 13.10
CA VAL A 274 -18.48 -11.32 13.55
C VAL A 274 -18.49 -9.83 13.94
N THR A 275 -19.66 -9.18 13.91
CA THR A 275 -19.81 -7.75 14.25
C THR A 275 -19.58 -7.40 15.73
N SER A 276 -19.32 -8.40 16.59
CA SER A 276 -18.89 -8.17 17.98
C SER A 276 -17.37 -7.99 18.12
N TYR A 277 -16.59 -8.16 17.06
CA TYR A 277 -15.15 -7.91 17.10
C TYR A 277 -14.89 -6.41 17.22
N LYS A 278 -14.41 -6.00 18.37
CA LYS A 278 -13.95 -4.64 18.58
C LYS A 278 -12.47 -4.57 18.20
N ASP A 279 -12.15 -3.92 17.09
CA ASP A 279 -10.76 -3.63 16.76
C ASP A 279 -10.21 -2.63 17.80
N THR A 280 -9.32 -3.11 18.65
CA THR A 280 -8.66 -2.29 19.68
C THR A 280 -7.34 -1.69 19.19
N ARG A 281 -6.95 -1.98 17.95
CA ARG A 281 -5.75 -1.39 17.36
C ARG A 281 -5.98 0.08 17.06
N ASP A 282 -5.05 0.92 17.46
CA ASP A 282 -5.02 2.30 17.01
C ASP A 282 -4.47 2.35 15.58
N VAL A 283 -5.40 2.37 14.61
CA VAL A 283 -5.06 2.41 13.18
C VAL A 283 -4.52 3.78 12.74
N THR A 284 -4.65 4.80 13.59
CA THR A 284 -4.16 6.15 13.31
C THR A 284 -2.74 6.39 13.85
N SER A 285 -2.29 5.61 14.83
CA SER A 285 -0.94 5.66 15.38
C SER A 285 0.04 4.74 14.63
N TYR A 286 -0.06 4.71 13.31
CA TYR A 286 0.85 3.92 12.49
C TYR A 286 2.28 4.46 12.62
N GLN A 287 3.17 3.64 13.14
CA GLN A 287 4.61 3.91 13.14
C GLN A 287 5.34 2.77 12.44
N ARG A 288 6.03 3.09 11.35
CA ARG A 288 6.89 2.12 10.69
C ARG A 288 8.02 1.73 11.64
N ARG A 289 8.19 0.43 11.81
CA ARG A 289 9.29 -0.07 12.63
C ARG A 289 10.61 0.20 11.92
N ALA A 290 11.49 0.99 12.51
CA ALA A 290 12.88 1.10 12.08
C ALA A 290 13.59 -0.23 12.44
N GLY A 291 14.17 -0.86 11.45
CA GLY A 291 14.76 -2.19 11.30
C GLY A 291 15.60 -2.85 12.40
N SER A 292 15.57 -2.44 13.66
CA SER A 292 16.25 -3.13 14.76
C SER A 292 15.28 -3.41 15.91
N LEU A 293 15.51 -4.50 16.61
CA LEU A 293 14.85 -4.75 17.90
C LEU A 293 15.08 -3.53 18.80
N PRO A 294 14.05 -3.04 19.51
CA PRO A 294 14.27 -2.03 20.53
C PRO A 294 15.32 -2.56 21.51
N GLU A 295 16.27 -1.70 21.90
CA GLU A 295 17.20 -2.03 22.97
C GLU A 295 16.38 -2.40 24.21
N GLN A 296 16.56 -3.63 24.69
CA GLN A 296 15.92 -4.07 25.92
C GLN A 296 16.52 -3.30 27.09
N GLN A 297 15.70 -2.58 27.82
CA GLN A 297 16.07 -2.05 29.13
C GLN A 297 15.87 -3.15 30.17
N GLU A 298 16.75 -3.16 31.17
CA GLU A 298 16.72 -4.15 32.26
C GLU A 298 15.36 -4.09 32.99
N GLY A 299 14.60 -5.18 32.93
CA GLY A 299 13.24 -5.27 33.46
C GLY A 299 12.08 -5.22 32.43
N ASP A 300 12.38 -5.01 31.17
CA ASP A 300 11.36 -5.04 30.14
C ASP A 300 10.88 -6.48 29.86
N ILE A 301 9.57 -6.65 29.75
CA ILE A 301 8.95 -7.88 29.24
C ILE A 301 9.51 -8.12 27.83
N ILE A 302 10.02 -9.33 27.58
CA ILE A 302 10.49 -9.71 26.23
C ILE A 302 9.37 -9.46 25.24
N ASP A 303 9.54 -8.45 24.40
CA ASP A 303 8.58 -8.11 23.37
C ASP A 303 8.68 -9.10 22.20
N VAL A 304 7.96 -10.22 22.32
CA VAL A 304 7.85 -11.22 21.24
C VAL A 304 7.32 -10.65 19.93
N ARG A 305 6.70 -9.46 19.95
CA ARG A 305 6.40 -8.69 18.74
C ARG A 305 7.67 -8.32 17.96
N GLY A 306 8.86 -8.54 18.55
CA GLY A 306 10.14 -8.52 17.84
C GLY A 306 10.16 -9.36 16.59
N PHE A 307 9.44 -10.48 16.58
CA PHE A 307 9.33 -11.41 15.46
C PHE A 307 8.16 -11.10 14.52
N LEU A 308 7.25 -10.21 14.92
CA LEU A 308 6.08 -9.79 14.16
C LEU A 308 6.15 -8.28 13.94
N HIS A 309 6.30 -7.86 12.70
CA HIS A 309 6.26 -6.44 12.36
C HIS A 309 4.82 -5.92 12.37
N ARG A 310 4.60 -4.70 12.82
CA ARG A 310 3.29 -4.04 12.76
C ARG A 310 2.74 -3.95 11.33
N ASP A 311 3.64 -3.83 10.36
CA ASP A 311 3.35 -3.59 8.96
C ASP A 311 3.14 -4.87 8.16
N GLY A 312 3.21 -6.00 8.84
CA GLY A 312 3.22 -7.32 8.24
C GLY A 312 4.58 -8.00 8.43
N SER A 313 4.56 -9.31 8.47
CA SER A 313 5.74 -10.15 8.60
C SER A 313 5.76 -11.21 7.52
N VAL A 314 6.95 -11.54 7.05
CA VAL A 314 7.17 -12.63 6.10
C VAL A 314 7.47 -13.90 6.89
N PHE A 315 6.63 -14.92 6.68
CA PHE A 315 6.81 -16.25 7.26
C PHE A 315 7.16 -17.24 6.16
N SER A 316 8.26 -17.97 6.34
CA SER A 316 8.62 -19.06 5.48
C SER A 316 8.29 -20.39 6.16
N VAL A 317 7.63 -21.30 5.44
CA VAL A 317 7.36 -22.65 5.95
C VAL A 317 8.60 -23.51 5.70
N VAL A 318 9.12 -24.11 6.76
CA VAL A 318 10.36 -24.89 6.72
C VAL A 318 10.08 -26.31 7.23
N SER A 319 10.51 -27.31 6.46
CA SER A 319 10.48 -28.70 6.94
C SER A 319 11.76 -29.05 7.73
N PRO A 320 11.69 -30.01 8.67
CA PRO A 320 12.85 -30.40 9.46
C PRO A 320 14.06 -30.85 8.62
N GLU A 321 13.82 -31.45 7.46
CA GLU A 321 14.87 -31.95 6.54
C GLU A 321 15.74 -30.82 5.98
N MET A 322 15.19 -29.61 5.89
CA MET A 322 15.93 -28.42 5.43
C MET A 322 16.99 -27.97 6.43
N LEU A 323 16.88 -28.36 7.69
CA LEU A 323 17.83 -28.03 8.75
C LEU A 323 19.02 -29.01 8.81
N SER A 324 19.02 -30.06 7.99
CA SER A 324 20.15 -31.00 7.92
C SER A 324 21.45 -30.30 7.51
N LYS A 325 22.57 -30.88 7.91
CA LYS A 325 23.90 -30.32 7.60
C LYS A 325 24.12 -30.08 6.11
N GLU A 326 23.48 -30.90 5.26
CA GLU A 326 23.59 -30.83 3.80
C GLU A 326 22.75 -29.69 3.22
N ASN A 327 21.57 -29.41 3.80
CA ASN A 327 20.59 -28.49 3.25
C ASN A 327 20.60 -27.09 3.93
N VAL A 328 21.14 -26.96 5.12
CA VAL A 328 21.06 -25.75 5.94
C VAL A 328 21.62 -24.50 5.26
N GLN A 329 22.67 -24.63 4.45
CA GLN A 329 23.24 -23.49 3.74
C GLN A 329 22.29 -23.00 2.62
N TYR A 330 21.64 -23.92 1.95
CA TYR A 330 20.60 -23.61 0.98
C TYR A 330 19.40 -22.96 1.66
N LEU A 331 18.95 -23.50 2.81
CA LEU A 331 17.88 -22.89 3.60
C LEU A 331 18.19 -21.44 3.97
N TYR A 332 19.38 -21.13 4.44
CA TYR A 332 19.75 -19.75 4.79
C TYR A 332 19.65 -18.81 3.59
N GLN A 333 20.02 -19.27 2.39
CA GLN A 333 19.87 -18.48 1.16
C GLN A 333 18.40 -18.29 0.78
N GLU A 334 17.59 -19.34 0.84
CA GLU A 334 16.13 -19.27 0.58
C GLU A 334 15.40 -18.33 1.56
N LEU A 335 15.86 -18.27 2.80
CA LEU A 335 15.35 -17.32 3.80
C LEU A 335 15.84 -15.88 3.55
N GLY A 336 16.68 -15.63 2.56
CA GLY A 336 17.25 -14.32 2.29
C GLY A 336 18.36 -13.91 3.27
N CYS A 337 18.92 -14.86 4.04
CA CYS A 337 20.05 -14.57 4.90
C CYS A 337 21.34 -14.40 4.07
N LYS A 338 22.16 -13.42 4.45
CA LYS A 338 23.58 -13.44 4.06
C LYS A 338 24.31 -14.50 4.86
N THR A 339 25.30 -15.13 4.27
CA THR A 339 26.10 -16.15 4.96
C THR A 339 27.58 -15.76 4.96
N ALA A 340 28.24 -15.92 6.11
CA ALA A 340 29.66 -15.77 6.24
C ALA A 340 30.21 -16.93 7.10
N VAL A 341 31.22 -17.65 6.58
CA VAL A 341 31.84 -18.83 7.25
C VAL A 341 30.78 -19.86 7.70
N GLY A 342 29.71 -20.03 6.88
CA GLY A 342 28.64 -20.98 7.18
C GLY A 342 27.62 -20.50 8.25
N MET A 343 27.72 -19.26 8.72
CA MET A 343 26.78 -18.65 9.65
C MET A 343 25.80 -17.74 8.90
N PRO A 344 24.49 -17.77 9.25
CA PRO A 344 23.52 -16.85 8.70
C PRO A 344 23.65 -15.47 9.35
N PHE A 345 23.31 -14.42 8.58
CA PHE A 345 23.16 -13.06 9.07
C PHE A 345 21.87 -12.48 8.50
N LYS A 346 21.09 -11.81 9.34
CA LYS A 346 19.86 -11.15 8.90
C LYS A 346 20.20 -9.95 8.00
N ASP A 347 19.49 -9.85 6.89
CA ASP A 347 19.51 -8.71 5.97
C ASP A 347 18.08 -8.20 5.76
N ILE A 348 17.92 -7.10 5.02
CA ILE A 348 16.61 -6.50 4.72
C ILE A 348 15.68 -7.47 3.97
N ALA A 349 16.23 -8.38 3.19
CA ALA A 349 15.50 -9.40 2.44
C ALA A 349 15.23 -10.69 3.25
N THR A 350 15.70 -10.77 4.50
CA THR A 350 15.55 -12.01 5.29
C THR A 350 14.12 -12.15 5.78
N SER A 351 13.54 -13.36 5.67
CA SER A 351 12.26 -13.71 6.29
C SER A 351 12.26 -13.35 7.79
N ASP A 352 11.17 -12.77 8.28
CA ASP A 352 11.08 -12.36 9.68
C ASP A 352 11.03 -13.55 10.60
N SER A 353 10.32 -14.61 10.19
CA SER A 353 10.17 -15.83 10.97
C SER A 353 10.02 -17.05 10.07
N ILE A 354 10.33 -18.21 10.62
CA ILE A 354 10.01 -19.51 10.02
C ILE A 354 8.88 -20.18 10.82
N TYR A 355 8.02 -20.89 10.10
CA TYR A 355 7.04 -21.81 10.70
C TYR A 355 7.44 -23.26 10.42
N MET A 356 7.39 -24.09 11.45
CA MET A 356 7.61 -25.52 11.37
C MET A 356 6.45 -26.27 12.03
N SER A 357 5.91 -27.26 11.34
CA SER A 357 4.84 -28.12 11.91
C SER A 357 5.35 -29.10 12.98
N THR A 358 6.63 -29.44 12.93
CA THR A 358 7.31 -30.33 13.88
C THR A 358 8.71 -29.82 14.15
N ILE A 359 9.24 -30.07 15.34
CA ILE A 359 10.60 -29.68 15.74
C ILE A 359 11.54 -30.88 15.56
N PRO A 360 12.76 -30.70 15.03
CA PRO A 360 13.79 -31.73 15.07
C PRO A 360 14.03 -32.16 16.52
N PRO A 361 14.20 -33.45 16.81
CA PRO A 361 14.41 -33.92 18.18
C PRO A 361 15.69 -33.31 18.77
N SER A 362 15.76 -33.16 20.08
CA SER A 362 16.93 -32.61 20.78
C SER A 362 18.22 -33.43 20.57
N SER A 363 18.06 -34.71 20.18
CA SER A 363 19.18 -35.59 19.77
C SER A 363 19.79 -35.21 18.42
N ASP A 364 19.06 -34.49 17.54
CA ASP A 364 19.58 -33.95 16.30
C ASP A 364 20.30 -32.62 16.54
N THR A 365 21.57 -32.74 16.93
CA THR A 365 22.36 -31.57 17.34
C THR A 365 22.64 -30.60 16.17
N ASP A 366 22.70 -31.07 14.94
CA ASP A 366 22.97 -30.24 13.77
C ASP A 366 21.75 -29.39 13.43
N ALA A 367 20.57 -29.99 13.34
CA ALA A 367 19.33 -29.27 13.10
C ALA A 367 18.97 -28.29 14.23
N ARG A 368 19.18 -28.70 15.50
CA ARG A 368 18.99 -27.82 16.65
C ARG A 368 19.97 -26.65 16.67
N THR A 369 21.20 -26.85 16.23
CA THR A 369 22.19 -25.78 16.10
C THR A 369 21.79 -24.81 14.99
N ALA A 370 21.27 -25.30 13.87
CA ALA A 370 20.77 -24.47 12.78
C ALA A 370 19.60 -23.57 13.25
N LEU A 371 18.63 -24.12 13.97
CA LEU A 371 17.53 -23.34 14.55
C LEU A 371 18.02 -22.28 15.54
N ARG A 372 18.93 -22.62 16.42
CA ARG A 372 19.51 -21.68 17.36
C ARG A 372 20.20 -20.52 16.65
N ARG A 373 20.96 -20.79 15.58
CA ARG A 373 21.61 -19.74 14.77
C ARG A 373 20.61 -18.79 14.11
N LEU A 374 19.47 -19.30 13.62
CA LEU A 374 18.40 -18.44 13.09
C LEU A 374 17.83 -17.53 14.20
N ILE A 375 17.57 -18.08 15.36
CA ILE A 375 17.09 -17.29 16.53
C ILE A 375 18.11 -16.23 16.94
N GLU A 376 19.41 -16.59 17.02
CA GLU A 376 20.49 -15.67 17.36
C GLU A 376 20.61 -14.48 16.40
N VAL A 377 20.24 -14.65 15.14
CA VAL A 377 20.23 -13.57 14.15
C VAL A 377 18.83 -12.93 14.00
N SER A 378 17.97 -13.12 14.98
CA SER A 378 16.62 -12.52 15.02
C SER A 378 15.66 -12.97 13.91
N VAL A 379 15.80 -14.21 13.44
CA VAL A 379 14.76 -14.89 12.67
C VAL A 379 13.90 -15.68 13.65
N GLY A 380 12.62 -15.33 13.75
CA GLY A 380 11.69 -16.01 14.66
C GLY A 380 11.49 -17.48 14.27
N VAL A 381 11.33 -18.35 15.26
CA VAL A 381 10.96 -19.74 15.04
C VAL A 381 9.60 -19.98 15.67
N ILE A 382 8.60 -20.27 14.84
CA ILE A 382 7.21 -20.47 15.25
C ILE A 382 6.86 -21.94 15.06
N VAL A 383 6.35 -22.56 16.11
CA VAL A 383 5.99 -23.99 16.12
C VAL A 383 4.70 -24.22 16.92
N PRO A 384 3.94 -25.29 16.65
CA PRO A 384 2.80 -25.64 17.48
C PRO A 384 3.18 -25.78 18.95
N ALA A 385 2.35 -25.28 19.86
CA ALA A 385 2.59 -25.36 21.30
C ALA A 385 2.84 -26.80 21.78
N ALA A 386 2.05 -27.75 21.24
CA ALA A 386 2.19 -29.17 21.54
C ALA A 386 3.58 -29.77 21.20
N GLU A 387 4.29 -29.20 20.25
CA GLU A 387 5.67 -29.62 19.93
C GLU A 387 6.67 -29.10 20.96
N LEU A 388 6.49 -27.87 21.44
CA LEU A 388 7.31 -27.28 22.50
C LEU A 388 7.11 -27.95 23.85
N GLU A 389 5.91 -28.50 24.10
CA GLU A 389 5.63 -29.30 25.31
C GLU A 389 6.37 -30.64 25.30
N LYS A 390 6.51 -31.25 24.11
CA LYS A 390 7.21 -32.53 23.96
C LYS A 390 8.74 -32.37 24.04
N ASP A 391 9.26 -31.40 23.34
CA ASP A 391 10.71 -31.18 23.23
C ASP A 391 11.03 -29.68 23.13
N PRO A 392 11.30 -29.01 24.27
CA PRO A 392 11.47 -27.58 24.37
C PRO A 392 12.55 -27.02 23.44
N LEU A 393 12.25 -25.86 22.81
CA LEU A 393 13.20 -25.07 22.05
C LEU A 393 13.22 -23.64 22.64
N PRO A 394 14.30 -23.24 23.34
CA PRO A 394 14.39 -21.89 23.91
C PRO A 394 14.20 -20.80 22.86
N ASN A 395 13.48 -19.74 23.22
CA ASN A 395 13.16 -18.58 22.37
C ASN A 395 12.36 -18.88 21.11
N ALA A 396 11.75 -20.05 20.98
CA ALA A 396 10.74 -20.31 19.97
C ALA A 396 9.38 -19.76 20.39
N VAL A 397 8.56 -19.39 19.42
CA VAL A 397 7.20 -18.88 19.62
C VAL A 397 6.21 -20.05 19.49
N ALA A 398 5.38 -20.26 20.50
CA ALA A 398 4.33 -21.26 20.44
C ALA A 398 3.13 -20.79 19.63
N LEU A 399 2.69 -21.62 18.68
CA LEU A 399 1.44 -21.41 17.93
C LEU A 399 0.32 -22.19 18.61
N LEU A 400 -0.76 -21.50 18.99
CA LEU A 400 -1.98 -22.10 19.53
C LEU A 400 -3.07 -22.19 18.48
N THR A 401 -3.94 -23.17 18.59
CA THR A 401 -5.24 -23.11 17.93
C THR A 401 -6.10 -22.03 18.57
N LEU A 402 -7.08 -21.51 17.81
CA LEU A 402 -8.00 -20.50 18.32
C LEU A 402 -8.77 -21.00 19.55
N GLU A 403 -9.19 -22.28 19.55
CA GLU A 403 -9.89 -22.92 20.66
C GLU A 403 -9.00 -22.99 21.90
N ALA A 404 -7.73 -23.36 21.76
CA ALA A 404 -6.78 -23.41 22.88
C ALA A 404 -6.50 -22.00 23.43
N ALA A 405 -6.38 -21.00 22.57
CA ALA A 405 -6.17 -19.61 22.96
C ALA A 405 -7.38 -19.07 23.74
N ILE A 406 -8.61 -19.36 23.30
CA ILE A 406 -9.85 -18.97 23.99
C ILE A 406 -9.99 -19.69 25.32
N ALA A 407 -9.73 -21.00 25.38
CA ALA A 407 -9.89 -21.82 26.59
C ALA A 407 -8.93 -21.38 27.72
N ASN A 408 -7.77 -20.83 27.37
CA ASN A 408 -6.74 -20.42 28.32
C ASN A 408 -6.66 -18.90 28.52
N ASP A 409 -7.69 -18.16 28.08
CA ASP A 409 -7.72 -16.68 28.16
C ASP A 409 -6.45 -16.03 27.57
N GLY A 410 -5.88 -16.69 26.56
CA GLY A 410 -4.62 -16.29 25.92
C GLY A 410 -3.35 -16.62 26.72
N ALA A 411 -3.47 -17.20 27.88
CA ALA A 411 -2.33 -17.62 28.69
C ALA A 411 -1.95 -19.08 28.41
N VAL A 412 -0.71 -19.33 28.03
CA VAL A 412 -0.14 -20.68 27.94
C VAL A 412 0.84 -20.89 29.07
N SER A 413 0.49 -21.76 29.98
CA SER A 413 1.40 -22.25 31.01
C SER A 413 2.25 -23.38 30.41
N VAL A 414 3.30 -23.04 29.68
CA VAL A 414 4.32 -24.02 29.28
C VAL A 414 5.43 -23.94 30.33
N GLY A 415 5.46 -24.90 31.22
CA GLY A 415 6.46 -24.95 32.30
C GLY A 415 7.87 -24.96 31.72
N LEU A 416 8.66 -23.93 31.91
CA LEU A 416 10.00 -23.58 31.42
C LEU A 416 10.04 -22.51 30.32
N PHE A 417 8.89 -22.13 29.70
CA PHE A 417 8.84 -20.96 28.80
C PHE A 417 8.15 -19.83 29.58
N SER A 418 8.82 -19.36 30.61
CA SER A 418 8.22 -18.52 31.66
C SER A 418 7.70 -17.16 31.20
N GLU A 419 7.73 -16.83 29.91
CA GLU A 419 7.41 -15.46 29.47
C GLU A 419 6.87 -15.34 28.04
N ILE A 420 6.04 -16.27 27.57
CA ILE A 420 5.32 -16.04 26.34
C ILE A 420 3.93 -15.50 26.67
N VAL A 421 3.80 -14.19 26.66
CA VAL A 421 2.51 -13.50 26.79
C VAL A 421 1.92 -13.31 25.40
N TYR A 422 0.79 -13.98 25.13
CA TYR A 422 -0.03 -13.69 23.96
C TYR A 422 -0.92 -12.47 24.27
N ARG A 423 -0.89 -11.49 23.41
CA ARG A 423 -1.87 -10.40 23.37
C ARG A 423 -2.60 -10.41 22.04
#